data_9af4bdf678b9fed3eb417e0b911543a6
#
_entry.id   9af4bdf678b9fed3eb417e0b911543a6
#
_cell.length_a   1.000
_cell.length_b   1.000
_cell.length_c   1.000
_cell.angle_alpha   90.00
_cell.angle_beta   90.00
_cell.angle_gamma   90.00
#
_symmetry.space_group_name_H-M   'P 1'
#
loop_
_entity.id
_entity.type
_entity.pdbx_description
1 polymer ?
#
loop_
_entity_poly.entity_id
_entity_poly.type
_entity_poly.pdbx_seq_one_letter_code
_entity_poly.pdbx_strand_id
1 'polypeptide(L)'
;MDIDKRRNYGIMLDTETVNTIQDGDKLDMSNALPYDFGWAVIDSKGNVYETYSFVNRDIFCYERDLMQSAYYADKIPRYVEDIKNGTRIMADLYEIRLAFCECVERYSCSFVCAHNMRFDLNACNNAQRWDTKSKYRYFFPYGLEVWDTLKMARQVIGKMPTYRDYCEKNGYKTKNGQLRFTAEILYRFISGEDSFDESHTGLEDVLIEVEILRYCVRQHKKMEKSLFKNSTVERPKPTEFQRALMRNIKENPMINMS
;
A
#
# COMPACT_ATOMS: atom_id res chain seq x y z
N MET A 1 -8.45 5.16 22.74
CA MET A 1 -7.33 4.28 23.16
C MET A 1 -6.10 5.17 23.35
N ASP A 2 -5.41 5.08 24.49
CA ASP A 2 -4.19 5.87 24.67
C ASP A 2 -3.06 5.32 23.80
N ILE A 3 -2.49 6.18 22.96
CA ILE A 3 -1.43 5.82 22.03
C ILE A 3 -0.09 5.79 22.78
N ASP A 4 0.57 4.63 22.84
CA ASP A 4 1.89 4.48 23.48
C ASP A 4 3.00 5.09 22.62
N LYS A 5 3.39 6.32 22.93
CA LYS A 5 4.42 7.09 22.19
C LYS A 5 5.81 6.45 22.16
N ARG A 6 6.04 5.36 22.90
CA ARG A 6 7.33 4.61 22.89
C ARG A 6 7.38 3.62 21.72
N ARG A 7 6.26 3.35 21.04
CA ARG A 7 6.19 2.45 19.91
C ARG A 7 6.51 3.17 18.61
N ASN A 8 7.10 2.46 17.69
CA ASN A 8 7.32 2.94 16.33
C ASN A 8 6.16 2.47 15.45
N TYR A 9 5.21 3.37 15.19
CA TYR A 9 4.04 3.10 14.37
C TYR A 9 4.29 3.36 12.90
N GLY A 10 3.51 2.69 12.07
CA GLY A 10 3.44 2.86 10.63
C GLY A 10 2.12 2.36 10.09
N ILE A 11 1.99 2.38 8.78
CA ILE A 11 0.80 1.91 8.08
C ILE A 11 1.21 0.80 7.11
N MET A 12 0.54 -0.37 7.22
CA MET A 12 0.51 -1.38 6.17
C MET A 12 -0.63 -1.04 5.22
N LEU A 13 -0.36 -0.97 3.93
CA LEU A 13 -1.30 -0.57 2.88
C LEU A 13 -1.27 -1.57 1.75
N ASP A 14 -2.44 -1.87 1.20
CA ASP A 14 -2.60 -2.56 -0.08
C ASP A 14 -3.67 -1.89 -0.93
N THR A 15 -3.56 -1.98 -2.26
CA THR A 15 -4.48 -1.35 -3.20
C THR A 15 -4.84 -2.25 -4.36
N GLU A 16 -6.15 -2.35 -4.66
CA GLU A 16 -6.60 -2.94 -5.91
C GLU A 16 -6.82 -1.87 -6.98
N THR A 17 -6.40 -2.15 -8.20
CA THR A 17 -6.26 -1.12 -9.24
C THR A 17 -6.96 -1.45 -10.53
N VAL A 18 -7.32 -0.39 -11.26
CA VAL A 18 -7.72 -0.39 -12.65
C VAL A 18 -6.63 0.24 -13.52
N ASN A 19 -6.88 0.30 -14.82
CA ASN A 19 -5.98 0.91 -15.80
C ASN A 19 -4.60 0.24 -15.85
N THR A 20 -4.60 -1.08 -15.68
CA THR A 20 -3.44 -1.94 -15.91
C THR A 20 -3.55 -2.51 -17.33
N ILE A 21 -2.51 -2.30 -18.15
CA ILE A 21 -2.51 -2.74 -19.54
C ILE A 21 -1.65 -3.99 -19.65
N GLN A 22 -2.24 -5.08 -20.16
CA GLN A 22 -1.51 -6.29 -20.44
C GLN A 22 -1.05 -6.28 -21.91
N ASP A 23 0.27 -6.27 -22.13
CA ASP A 23 0.89 -6.41 -23.44
C ASP A 23 1.70 -7.71 -23.45
N GLY A 24 1.09 -8.76 -23.98
CA GLY A 24 1.64 -10.11 -23.97
C GLY A 24 1.89 -10.61 -22.53
N ASP A 25 3.16 -10.96 -22.24
CA ASP A 25 3.59 -11.40 -20.89
C ASP A 25 3.93 -10.22 -19.94
N LYS A 26 3.82 -8.97 -20.41
CA LYS A 26 4.15 -7.78 -19.62
C LYS A 26 2.87 -7.07 -19.17
N LEU A 27 2.80 -6.78 -17.87
CA LEU A 27 1.79 -5.94 -17.29
C LEU A 27 2.35 -4.53 -17.13
N ASP A 28 1.80 -3.56 -17.88
CA ASP A 28 2.11 -2.14 -17.67
C ASP A 28 1.19 -1.57 -16.58
N MET A 29 1.79 -1.20 -15.48
CA MET A 29 1.11 -0.64 -14.31
C MET A 29 1.48 0.84 -14.10
N SER A 30 2.11 1.48 -15.10
CA SER A 30 2.60 2.86 -14.99
C SER A 30 1.47 3.87 -14.74
N ASN A 31 0.25 3.56 -15.20
CA ASN A 31 -0.95 4.39 -15.05
C ASN A 31 -2.01 3.75 -14.15
N ALA A 32 -1.66 2.75 -13.37
CA ALA A 32 -2.60 2.10 -12.45
C ALA A 32 -3.23 3.12 -11.49
N LEU A 33 -4.56 2.99 -11.32
CA LEU A 33 -5.38 3.85 -10.45
C LEU A 33 -6.10 2.97 -9.44
N PRO A 34 -5.90 3.16 -8.13
CA PRO A 34 -6.55 2.36 -7.11
C PRO A 34 -8.03 2.72 -6.96
N TYR A 35 -8.87 1.67 -6.98
CA TYR A 35 -10.28 1.76 -6.63
C TYR A 35 -10.59 1.22 -5.23
N ASP A 36 -9.74 0.33 -4.70
CA ASP A 36 -9.82 -0.18 -3.33
C ASP A 36 -8.56 0.21 -2.56
N PHE A 37 -8.74 0.69 -1.35
CA PHE A 37 -7.67 1.05 -0.41
C PHE A 37 -7.93 0.33 0.91
N GLY A 38 -7.07 -0.63 1.22
CA GLY A 38 -7.01 -1.23 2.54
C GLY A 38 -5.80 -0.72 3.30
N TRP A 39 -5.95 -0.42 4.59
CA TRP A 39 -4.77 -0.23 5.43
C TRP A 39 -5.02 -0.57 6.89
N ALA A 40 -3.93 -0.92 7.55
CA ALA A 40 -3.87 -1.13 8.99
C ALA A 40 -2.80 -0.23 9.62
N VAL A 41 -3.14 0.42 10.73
CA VAL A 41 -2.15 1.04 11.60
C VAL A 41 -1.48 -0.06 12.40
N ILE A 42 -0.16 -0.17 12.26
CA ILE A 42 0.65 -1.21 12.88
C ILE A 42 1.84 -0.61 13.65
N ASP A 43 2.45 -1.40 14.53
CA ASP A 43 3.79 -1.09 15.00
C ASP A 43 4.87 -1.84 14.20
N SER A 44 6.13 -1.51 14.43
CA SER A 44 7.27 -2.13 13.76
C SER A 44 7.45 -3.64 14.03
N LYS A 45 6.61 -4.23 14.89
CA LYS A 45 6.54 -5.67 15.17
C LYS A 45 5.36 -6.36 14.48
N GLY A 46 4.49 -5.58 13.81
CA GLY A 46 3.30 -6.06 13.13
C GLY A 46 2.07 -6.21 14.04
N ASN A 47 2.04 -5.57 15.23
CA ASN A 47 0.79 -5.52 15.99
C ASN A 47 -0.16 -4.52 15.34
N VAL A 48 -1.42 -4.93 15.12
CA VAL A 48 -2.48 -4.12 14.50
C VAL A 48 -3.24 -3.35 15.57
N TYR A 49 -3.54 -2.08 15.30
CA TYR A 49 -4.25 -1.15 16.21
C TYR A 49 -5.56 -0.68 15.64
N GLU A 50 -5.59 -0.30 14.38
CA GLU A 50 -6.78 0.13 13.65
C GLU A 50 -6.71 -0.38 12.21
N THR A 51 -7.87 -0.54 11.58
CA THR A 51 -8.01 -0.99 10.20
C THR A 51 -9.00 -0.11 9.46
N TYR A 52 -8.76 0.07 8.17
CA TYR A 52 -9.58 0.88 7.28
C TYR A 52 -9.74 0.19 5.93
N SER A 53 -10.94 0.29 5.39
CA SER A 53 -11.27 -0.23 4.06
C SER A 53 -12.12 0.80 3.33
N PHE A 54 -11.57 1.34 2.23
CA PHE A 54 -12.22 2.37 1.43
C PHE A 54 -12.34 1.94 -0.03
N VAL A 55 -13.46 2.34 -0.64
CA VAL A 55 -13.66 2.27 -2.09
C VAL A 55 -13.64 3.69 -2.64
N ASN A 56 -12.74 3.95 -3.59
CA ASN A 56 -12.64 5.24 -4.25
C ASN A 56 -13.84 5.47 -5.19
N ARG A 57 -14.75 6.36 -4.77
CA ARG A 57 -15.96 6.70 -5.50
C ARG A 57 -15.66 7.20 -6.91
N ASP A 58 -14.59 8.00 -7.05
CA ASP A 58 -14.27 8.65 -8.33
C ASP A 58 -13.95 7.64 -9.41
N ILE A 59 -13.26 6.54 -9.04
CA ILE A 59 -12.96 5.44 -9.95
C ILE A 59 -14.12 4.44 -10.01
N PHE A 60 -14.60 3.96 -8.87
CA PHE A 60 -15.56 2.87 -8.79
C PHE A 60 -16.92 3.21 -9.42
N CYS A 61 -17.41 4.46 -9.24
CA CYS A 61 -18.72 4.89 -9.73
C CYS A 61 -18.66 5.59 -11.07
N TYR A 62 -17.62 6.38 -11.32
CA TYR A 62 -17.61 7.29 -12.48
C TYR A 62 -16.75 6.76 -13.63
N GLU A 63 -15.75 5.92 -13.38
CA GLU A 63 -14.89 5.32 -14.40
C GLU A 63 -15.33 3.88 -14.73
N ARG A 64 -16.59 3.71 -15.17
CA ARG A 64 -17.21 2.39 -15.39
C ARG A 64 -16.44 1.50 -16.36
N ASP A 65 -15.94 2.07 -17.45
CA ASP A 65 -15.21 1.30 -18.47
C ASP A 65 -13.89 0.77 -17.87
N LEU A 66 -13.20 1.56 -17.05
CA LEU A 66 -12.00 1.12 -16.32
C LEU A 66 -12.37 0.01 -15.33
N MET A 67 -13.45 0.17 -14.57
CA MET A 67 -13.89 -0.85 -13.60
C MET A 67 -14.26 -2.18 -14.26
N GLN A 68 -14.93 -2.16 -15.42
CA GLN A 68 -15.25 -3.37 -16.17
C GLN A 68 -14.01 -4.06 -16.74
N SER A 69 -12.96 -3.31 -17.03
CA SER A 69 -11.66 -3.83 -17.49
C SER A 69 -10.68 -4.19 -16.36
N ALA A 70 -11.06 -3.96 -15.11
CA ALA A 70 -10.24 -4.30 -13.95
C ALA A 70 -9.93 -5.81 -13.92
N TYR A 71 -8.73 -6.17 -13.48
CA TYR A 71 -8.33 -7.58 -13.39
C TYR A 71 -9.28 -8.39 -12.51
N TYR A 72 -9.82 -7.77 -11.45
CA TYR A 72 -10.78 -8.37 -10.52
C TYR A 72 -12.19 -7.79 -10.67
N ALA A 73 -12.63 -7.51 -11.91
CA ALA A 73 -13.98 -6.98 -12.17
C ALA A 73 -15.12 -7.92 -11.71
N ASP A 74 -14.87 -9.22 -11.64
CA ASP A 74 -15.78 -10.24 -11.11
C ASP A 74 -16.14 -10.02 -9.63
N LYS A 75 -15.31 -9.27 -8.87
CA LYS A 75 -15.53 -8.95 -7.46
C LYS A 75 -16.39 -7.69 -7.22
N ILE A 76 -16.74 -6.94 -8.27
CA ILE A 76 -17.59 -5.74 -8.15
C ILE A 76 -18.88 -5.99 -7.34
N PRO A 77 -19.63 -7.12 -7.52
CA PRO A 77 -20.81 -7.40 -6.70
C PRO A 77 -20.51 -7.48 -5.20
N ARG A 78 -19.39 -8.08 -4.80
CA ARG A 78 -18.94 -8.14 -3.40
C ARG A 78 -18.68 -6.73 -2.83
N TYR A 79 -18.00 -5.88 -3.58
CA TYR A 79 -17.77 -4.48 -3.17
C TYR A 79 -19.07 -3.72 -2.93
N VAL A 80 -20.07 -3.91 -3.81
CA VAL A 80 -21.40 -3.29 -3.65
C VAL A 80 -22.09 -3.77 -2.38
N GLU A 81 -21.98 -5.05 -2.04
CA GLU A 81 -22.54 -5.62 -0.81
C GLU A 81 -21.82 -5.11 0.43
N ASP A 82 -20.48 -5.11 0.43
CA ASP A 82 -19.64 -4.63 1.52
C ASP A 82 -19.92 -3.14 1.83
N ILE A 83 -20.11 -2.32 0.80
CA ILE A 83 -20.48 -0.90 0.95
C ILE A 83 -21.88 -0.77 1.58
N LYS A 84 -22.86 -1.56 1.14
CA LYS A 84 -24.21 -1.56 1.70
C LYS A 84 -24.23 -1.98 3.18
N ASN A 85 -23.40 -2.95 3.53
CA ASN A 85 -23.27 -3.47 4.88
C ASN A 85 -22.40 -2.59 5.79
N GLY A 86 -21.75 -1.57 5.24
CA GLY A 86 -20.89 -0.65 5.97
C GLY A 86 -19.53 -1.23 6.37
N THR A 87 -19.12 -2.38 5.80
CA THR A 87 -17.80 -2.97 6.02
C THR A 87 -16.72 -2.29 5.19
N ARG A 88 -17.13 -1.59 4.10
CA ARG A 88 -16.27 -0.72 3.30
C ARG A 88 -16.88 0.66 3.20
N ILE A 89 -16.06 1.69 3.29
CA ILE A 89 -16.48 3.09 3.21
C ILE A 89 -16.26 3.59 1.78
N MET A 90 -17.34 4.02 1.13
CA MET A 90 -17.21 4.71 -0.16
C MET A 90 -16.90 6.19 0.08
N ALA A 91 -15.77 6.66 -0.43
CA ALA A 91 -15.31 8.03 -0.27
C ALA A 91 -14.60 8.52 -1.55
N ASP A 92 -14.49 9.83 -1.75
CA ASP A 92 -13.63 10.36 -2.81
C ASP A 92 -12.15 10.27 -2.43
N LEU A 93 -11.26 10.46 -3.41
CA LEU A 93 -9.83 10.31 -3.16
C LEU A 93 -9.29 11.31 -2.15
N TYR A 94 -9.87 12.51 -2.09
CA TYR A 94 -9.48 13.53 -1.11
C TYR A 94 -9.80 13.07 0.31
N GLU A 95 -11.01 12.54 0.55
CA GLU A 95 -11.46 12.01 1.84
C GLU A 95 -10.60 10.81 2.28
N ILE A 96 -10.32 9.88 1.34
CA ILE A 96 -9.44 8.72 1.59
C ILE A 96 -8.05 9.18 2.03
N ARG A 97 -7.47 10.13 1.27
CA ARG A 97 -6.15 10.66 1.60
C ARG A 97 -6.14 11.42 2.92
N LEU A 98 -7.21 12.18 3.23
CA LEU A 98 -7.35 12.88 4.49
C LEU A 98 -7.35 11.89 5.67
N ALA A 99 -8.17 10.83 5.60
CA ALA A 99 -8.20 9.77 6.61
C ALA A 99 -6.83 9.09 6.78
N PHE A 100 -6.11 8.84 5.69
CA PHE A 100 -4.74 8.29 5.75
C PHE A 100 -3.78 9.25 6.48
N CYS A 101 -3.82 10.54 6.15
CA CYS A 101 -2.98 11.57 6.80
C CYS A 101 -3.30 11.73 8.29
N GLU A 102 -4.58 11.69 8.65
CA GLU A 102 -5.02 11.73 10.05
C GLU A 102 -4.50 10.54 10.85
N CYS A 103 -4.48 9.34 10.28
CA CYS A 103 -3.85 8.17 10.91
C CYS A 103 -2.34 8.40 11.12
N VAL A 104 -1.64 8.91 10.10
CA VAL A 104 -0.20 9.21 10.20
C VAL A 104 0.09 10.21 11.31
N GLU A 105 -0.68 11.29 11.40
CA GLU A 105 -0.51 12.32 12.43
C GLU A 105 -0.86 11.81 13.82
N ARG A 106 -2.04 11.19 13.98
CA ARG A 106 -2.54 10.69 15.25
C ARG A 106 -1.60 9.69 15.92
N TYR A 107 -1.05 8.74 15.14
CA TYR A 107 -0.11 7.74 15.64
C TYR A 107 1.35 8.18 15.53
N SER A 108 1.64 9.35 14.95
CA SER A 108 2.99 9.79 14.62
C SER A 108 3.75 8.71 13.84
N CYS A 109 3.10 8.17 12.81
CA CYS A 109 3.67 7.10 11.99
C CYS A 109 4.98 7.51 11.36
N SER A 110 5.97 6.63 11.39
CA SER A 110 7.30 6.86 10.81
C SER A 110 7.53 6.13 9.49
N PHE A 111 6.68 5.15 9.15
CA PHE A 111 6.80 4.37 7.93
C PHE A 111 5.45 4.02 7.31
N VAL A 112 5.47 3.74 6.01
CA VAL A 112 4.43 3.07 5.26
C VAL A 112 5.02 1.79 4.65
N CYS A 113 4.26 0.72 4.59
CA CYS A 113 4.69 -0.60 4.16
C CYS A 113 3.64 -1.26 3.27
N ALA A 114 4.06 -2.05 2.28
CA ALA A 114 3.22 -2.93 1.49
C ALA A 114 4.05 -4.13 1.00
N HIS A 115 3.39 -5.11 0.40
CA HIS A 115 4.06 -6.20 -0.30
C HIS A 115 4.32 -5.80 -1.75
N ASN A 116 5.59 -5.59 -2.14
CA ASN A 116 5.97 -4.94 -3.39
C ASN A 116 5.58 -3.44 -3.42
N MET A 117 5.90 -2.76 -2.35
CA MET A 117 5.52 -1.36 -2.08
C MET A 117 5.74 -0.38 -3.24
N ARG A 118 6.63 -0.69 -4.20
CA ARG A 118 6.81 0.17 -5.38
C ARG A 118 5.53 0.29 -6.20
N PHE A 119 4.73 -0.77 -6.26
CA PHE A 119 3.45 -0.77 -6.97
C PHE A 119 2.47 0.21 -6.31
N ASP A 120 2.18 0.03 -5.02
CA ASP A 120 1.23 0.85 -4.28
C ASP A 120 1.65 2.31 -4.18
N LEU A 121 2.97 2.54 -4.01
CA LEU A 121 3.54 3.89 -4.04
C LEU A 121 3.23 4.61 -5.37
N ASN A 122 3.37 3.92 -6.49
CA ASN A 122 3.10 4.49 -7.80
C ASN A 122 1.59 4.65 -8.03
N ALA A 123 0.78 3.65 -7.73
CA ALA A 123 -0.67 3.67 -7.91
C ALA A 123 -1.33 4.81 -7.11
N CYS A 124 -1.01 4.93 -5.82
CA CYS A 124 -1.52 6.02 -4.98
C CYS A 124 -1.09 7.40 -5.49
N ASN A 125 0.18 7.56 -5.92
CA ASN A 125 0.64 8.82 -6.48
C ASN A 125 0.01 9.12 -7.85
N ASN A 126 -0.26 8.11 -8.67
CA ASN A 126 -0.99 8.28 -9.92
C ASN A 126 -2.42 8.78 -9.67
N ALA A 127 -3.13 8.18 -8.71
CA ALA A 127 -4.46 8.64 -8.33
C ALA A 127 -4.46 10.10 -7.88
N GLN A 128 -3.50 10.49 -7.03
CA GLN A 128 -3.39 11.86 -6.57
C GLN A 128 -3.10 12.86 -7.70
N ARG A 129 -2.33 12.44 -8.71
CA ARG A 129 -2.06 13.25 -9.90
C ARG A 129 -3.26 13.29 -10.84
N TRP A 130 -3.96 12.17 -10.97
CA TRP A 130 -5.17 12.05 -11.77
C TRP A 130 -6.28 12.94 -11.21
N ASP A 131 -6.51 12.91 -9.91
CA ASP A 131 -7.51 13.74 -9.23
C ASP A 131 -7.17 15.23 -9.30
N THR A 132 -5.98 15.62 -8.85
CA THR A 132 -5.58 17.04 -8.75
C THR A 132 -5.12 17.65 -10.07
N LYS A 133 -4.99 16.87 -11.15
CA LYS A 133 -4.38 17.26 -12.43
C LYS A 133 -2.98 17.85 -12.27
N SER A 134 -2.26 17.48 -11.23
CA SER A 134 -0.96 18.05 -10.88
C SER A 134 0.10 16.98 -10.66
N LYS A 135 1.14 16.98 -11.50
CA LYS A 135 2.33 16.09 -11.36
C LYS A 135 3.15 16.32 -10.09
N TYR A 136 2.90 17.40 -9.36
CA TYR A 136 3.63 17.77 -8.13
C TYR A 136 2.88 17.37 -6.86
N ARG A 137 1.75 16.68 -6.96
CA ARG A 137 1.00 16.18 -5.81
C ARG A 137 1.32 14.72 -5.59
N TYR A 138 1.46 14.37 -4.32
CA TYR A 138 1.75 13.01 -3.85
C TYR A 138 0.72 12.57 -2.82
N PHE A 139 0.37 11.32 -2.83
CA PHE A 139 -0.58 10.75 -1.87
C PHE A 139 -0.01 10.74 -0.45
N PHE A 140 1.20 10.21 -0.32
CA PHE A 140 1.83 10.02 0.99
C PHE A 140 2.38 11.32 1.58
N PRO A 141 2.22 11.53 2.91
CA PRO A 141 2.87 12.62 3.63
C PRO A 141 4.40 12.54 3.54
N TYR A 142 5.05 13.68 3.63
CA TYR A 142 6.51 13.75 3.68
C TYR A 142 7.05 13.15 4.99
N GLY A 143 8.20 12.49 4.90
CA GLY A 143 8.95 12.01 6.07
C GLY A 143 8.72 10.57 6.44
N LEU A 144 7.79 9.87 5.78
CA LEU A 144 7.60 8.44 5.99
C LEU A 144 8.73 7.62 5.35
N GLU A 145 9.30 6.67 6.09
CA GLU A 145 10.10 5.61 5.48
C GLU A 145 9.19 4.70 4.66
N VAL A 146 9.70 4.21 3.54
CA VAL A 146 8.98 3.30 2.65
C VAL A 146 9.52 1.90 2.83
N TRP A 147 8.78 1.04 3.51
CA TRP A 147 9.15 -0.36 3.76
C TRP A 147 8.53 -1.29 2.72
N ASP A 148 9.16 -2.46 2.51
CA ASP A 148 8.72 -3.45 1.53
C ASP A 148 8.85 -4.86 2.10
N THR A 149 7.71 -5.51 2.37
CA THR A 149 7.68 -6.89 2.92
C THR A 149 8.20 -7.91 1.93
N LEU A 150 8.06 -7.70 0.61
CA LEU A 150 8.65 -8.56 -0.42
C LEU A 150 10.19 -8.57 -0.31
N LYS A 151 10.80 -7.39 -0.11
CA LYS A 151 12.25 -7.27 0.11
C LYS A 151 12.68 -7.98 1.38
N MET A 152 11.93 -7.82 2.48
CA MET A 152 12.18 -8.50 3.75
C MET A 152 12.05 -10.01 3.60
N ALA A 153 10.99 -10.51 2.98
CA ALA A 153 10.75 -11.93 2.76
C ALA A 153 11.87 -12.58 1.94
N ARG A 154 12.33 -11.93 0.87
CA ARG A 154 13.47 -12.42 0.07
C ARG A 154 14.74 -12.55 0.90
N GLN A 155 15.00 -11.64 1.84
CA GLN A 155 16.21 -11.64 2.66
C GLN A 155 16.13 -12.59 3.85
N VAL A 156 14.95 -12.87 4.37
CA VAL A 156 14.73 -13.69 5.56
C VAL A 156 14.21 -15.07 5.16
N ILE A 157 13.02 -15.14 4.59
CA ILE A 157 12.33 -16.41 4.24
C ILE A 157 13.05 -17.10 3.06
N GLY A 158 13.44 -16.34 2.05
CA GLY A 158 14.12 -16.87 0.86
C GLY A 158 15.46 -17.54 1.15
N LYS A 159 16.05 -17.30 2.33
CA LYS A 159 17.28 -17.97 2.78
C LYS A 159 17.03 -19.23 3.60
N MET A 160 15.76 -19.55 3.90
CA MET A 160 15.41 -20.74 4.67
C MET A 160 15.39 -21.98 3.75
N PRO A 161 16.12 -23.06 4.10
CA PRO A 161 16.03 -24.32 3.36
C PRO A 161 14.59 -24.85 3.31
N THR A 162 13.85 -24.74 4.41
CA THR A 162 12.43 -25.16 4.50
C THR A 162 11.52 -24.45 3.51
N TYR A 163 11.73 -23.16 3.23
CA TYR A 163 10.96 -22.45 2.22
C TYR A 163 11.32 -22.89 0.80
N ARG A 164 12.58 -23.16 0.55
CA ARG A 164 13.04 -23.71 -0.73
C ARG A 164 12.40 -25.07 -1.01
N ASP A 165 12.46 -25.98 -0.03
CA ASP A 165 11.86 -27.31 -0.13
C ASP A 165 10.34 -27.21 -0.34
N TYR A 166 9.68 -26.28 0.36
CA TYR A 166 8.26 -25.98 0.20
C TYR A 166 7.92 -25.54 -1.22
N CYS A 167 8.66 -24.58 -1.76
CA CYS A 167 8.47 -24.10 -3.13
C CYS A 167 8.77 -25.19 -4.17
N GLU A 168 9.76 -26.04 -3.93
CA GLU A 168 10.09 -27.16 -4.83
C GLU A 168 8.97 -28.19 -4.85
N LYS A 169 8.49 -28.59 -3.69
CA LYS A 169 7.40 -29.56 -3.53
C LYS A 169 6.10 -29.10 -4.22
N ASN A 170 5.78 -27.80 -4.14
CA ASN A 170 4.53 -27.23 -4.62
C ASN A 170 4.66 -26.57 -6.02
N GLY A 171 5.82 -26.60 -6.65
CA GLY A 171 6.04 -25.99 -7.97
C GLY A 171 6.02 -24.44 -7.96
N TYR A 172 6.24 -23.81 -6.82
CA TYR A 172 6.23 -22.34 -6.68
C TYR A 172 7.54 -21.70 -7.17
N LYS A 173 7.81 -21.89 -8.47
CA LYS A 173 8.96 -21.29 -9.16
C LYS A 173 8.51 -20.47 -10.39
N THR A 174 9.28 -19.44 -10.71
CA THR A 174 9.11 -18.70 -11.96
C THR A 174 9.57 -19.52 -13.17
N LYS A 175 9.24 -19.10 -14.40
CA LYS A 175 9.74 -19.70 -15.64
C LYS A 175 11.28 -19.82 -15.65
N ASN A 176 11.99 -18.93 -14.93
CA ASN A 176 13.45 -18.93 -14.81
C ASN A 176 13.99 -19.72 -13.60
N GLY A 177 13.15 -20.54 -12.94
CA GLY A 177 13.53 -21.38 -11.81
C GLY A 177 13.73 -20.62 -10.47
N GLN A 178 13.42 -19.33 -10.40
CA GLN A 178 13.51 -18.56 -9.15
C GLN A 178 12.29 -18.85 -8.26
N LEU A 179 12.51 -18.83 -6.94
CA LEU A 179 11.41 -18.96 -5.95
C LEU A 179 10.41 -17.82 -6.11
N ARG A 180 9.13 -18.14 -5.96
CA ARG A 180 8.05 -17.14 -5.94
C ARG A 180 7.88 -16.60 -4.52
N PHE A 181 7.53 -15.32 -4.43
CA PHE A 181 7.34 -14.59 -3.17
C PHE A 181 6.05 -13.74 -3.22
N THR A 182 4.95 -14.27 -3.78
CA THR A 182 3.65 -13.62 -3.66
C THR A 182 3.18 -13.67 -2.21
N ALA A 183 2.35 -12.73 -1.78
CA ALA A 183 1.84 -12.68 -0.43
C ALA A 183 1.12 -13.99 -0.06
N GLU A 184 0.29 -14.49 -0.97
CA GLU A 184 -0.42 -15.76 -0.83
C GLU A 184 0.52 -16.95 -0.55
N ILE A 185 1.58 -17.16 -1.37
CA ILE A 185 2.52 -18.28 -1.20
C ILE A 185 3.27 -18.17 0.13
N LEU A 186 3.67 -16.94 0.48
CA LEU A 186 4.34 -16.67 1.75
C LEU A 186 3.41 -16.96 2.94
N TYR A 187 2.15 -16.54 2.84
CA TYR A 187 1.17 -16.77 3.89
C TYR A 187 0.87 -18.27 4.07
N ARG A 188 0.66 -19.02 2.97
CA ARG A 188 0.53 -20.49 3.02
C ARG A 188 1.70 -21.16 3.74
N PHE A 189 2.93 -20.75 3.43
CA PHE A 189 4.14 -21.25 4.10
C PHE A 189 4.16 -20.90 5.59
N ILE A 190 3.78 -19.67 5.96
CA ILE A 190 3.83 -19.17 7.34
C ILE A 190 2.74 -19.81 8.21
N SER A 191 1.53 -19.92 7.69
CA SER A 191 0.36 -20.46 8.39
C SER A 191 0.33 -21.98 8.39
N GLY A 192 0.92 -22.62 7.37
CA GLY A 192 0.78 -24.05 7.12
C GLY A 192 -0.56 -24.41 6.45
N GLU A 193 -1.31 -23.44 5.96
CA GLU A 193 -2.61 -23.60 5.30
C GLU A 193 -2.43 -23.67 3.78
N ASP A 194 -2.08 -24.82 3.24
CA ASP A 194 -1.82 -25.01 1.80
C ASP A 194 -3.03 -24.67 0.90
N SER A 195 -4.25 -24.75 1.43
CA SER A 195 -5.50 -24.44 0.71
C SER A 195 -5.93 -22.99 0.78
N PHE A 196 -5.17 -22.12 1.46
CA PHE A 196 -5.48 -20.71 1.54
C PHE A 196 -5.49 -20.09 0.14
N ASP A 197 -6.49 -19.26 -0.15
CA ASP A 197 -6.65 -18.51 -1.38
C ASP A 197 -6.79 -17.03 -1.02
N GLU A 198 -5.97 -16.19 -1.63
CA GLU A 198 -5.95 -14.74 -1.37
C GLU A 198 -7.24 -14.11 -1.87
N SER A 199 -7.84 -13.26 -1.07
CA SER A 199 -9.13 -12.66 -1.43
C SER A 199 -9.00 -11.60 -2.52
N HIS A 200 -7.80 -11.06 -2.73
CA HIS A 200 -7.51 -9.93 -3.61
C HIS A 200 -8.47 -8.76 -3.34
N THR A 201 -8.49 -8.33 -2.11
CA THR A 201 -9.25 -7.17 -1.65
C THR A 201 -8.43 -6.46 -0.58
N GLY A 202 -8.27 -5.15 -0.72
CA GLY A 202 -7.24 -4.36 -0.05
C GLY A 202 -7.05 -4.64 1.44
N LEU A 203 -8.10 -4.58 2.28
CA LEU A 203 -7.91 -4.78 3.72
C LEU A 203 -7.56 -6.22 4.09
N GLU A 204 -8.15 -7.20 3.44
CA GLU A 204 -7.90 -8.62 3.71
C GLU A 204 -6.44 -8.96 3.37
N ASP A 205 -5.93 -8.40 2.27
CA ASP A 205 -4.55 -8.63 1.82
C ASP A 205 -3.55 -7.90 2.73
N VAL A 206 -3.90 -6.71 3.22
CA VAL A 206 -3.13 -6.02 4.28
C VAL A 206 -2.89 -6.91 5.50
N LEU A 207 -3.91 -7.64 5.96
CA LEU A 207 -3.77 -8.51 7.14
C LEU A 207 -2.80 -9.67 6.89
N ILE A 208 -2.79 -10.21 5.68
CA ILE A 208 -1.83 -11.25 5.23
C ILE A 208 -0.41 -10.67 5.21
N GLU A 209 -0.25 -9.48 4.66
CA GLU A 209 1.05 -8.79 4.59
C GLU A 209 1.60 -8.44 5.97
N VAL A 210 0.73 -8.12 6.93
CA VAL A 210 1.11 -7.92 8.33
C VAL A 210 1.68 -9.20 8.93
N GLU A 211 1.11 -10.38 8.62
CA GLU A 211 1.67 -11.66 9.09
C GLU A 211 3.04 -11.94 8.47
N ILE A 212 3.26 -11.58 7.20
CA ILE A 212 4.58 -11.69 6.55
C ILE A 212 5.60 -10.81 7.26
N LEU A 213 5.25 -9.53 7.55
CA LEU A 213 6.10 -8.61 8.31
C LEU A 213 6.43 -9.20 9.68
N ARG A 214 5.41 -9.64 10.42
CA ARG A 214 5.51 -10.23 11.75
C ARG A 214 6.44 -11.44 11.77
N TYR A 215 6.28 -12.33 10.80
CA TYR A 215 7.13 -13.50 10.65
C TYR A 215 8.59 -13.11 10.40
N CYS A 216 8.85 -12.19 9.45
CA CYS A 216 10.20 -11.73 9.15
C CYS A 216 10.89 -11.09 10.37
N VAL A 217 10.15 -10.26 11.13
CA VAL A 217 10.69 -9.59 12.33
C VAL A 217 11.00 -10.60 13.43
N ARG A 218 10.16 -11.60 13.66
CA ARG A 218 10.35 -12.66 14.67
C ARG A 218 11.57 -13.54 14.42
N GLN A 219 12.08 -13.59 13.18
CA GLN A 219 13.30 -14.35 12.89
C GLN A 219 14.57 -13.70 13.43
N HIS A 220 14.51 -12.45 13.91
CA HIS A 220 15.65 -11.69 14.44
C HIS A 220 16.87 -11.66 13.52
N LYS A 221 16.68 -11.82 12.21
CA LYS A 221 17.73 -11.76 11.20
C LYS A 221 17.93 -10.33 10.71
N LYS A 222 19.18 -9.99 10.38
CA LYS A 222 19.46 -8.71 9.73
C LYS A 222 18.76 -8.67 8.38
N MET A 223 17.94 -7.64 8.17
CA MET A 223 17.22 -7.38 6.93
C MET A 223 17.12 -5.88 6.68
N GLU A 224 17.05 -5.51 5.40
CA GLU A 224 16.73 -4.16 4.98
C GLU A 224 15.21 -4.04 4.82
N LYS A 225 14.62 -3.12 5.54
CA LYS A 225 13.18 -2.87 5.51
C LYS A 225 12.80 -1.90 4.40
N SER A 226 13.60 -0.83 4.24
CA SER A 226 13.32 0.24 3.30
C SER A 226 13.46 -0.21 1.85
N LEU A 227 12.52 0.20 1.00
CA LEU A 227 12.52 -0.02 -0.44
C LEU A 227 13.73 0.66 -1.10
N PHE A 228 14.10 1.85 -0.64
CA PHE A 228 15.20 2.66 -1.15
C PHE A 228 16.36 2.74 -0.15
N LYS A 229 17.59 2.92 -0.61
CA LYS A 229 18.77 2.97 0.27
C LYS A 229 18.81 4.17 1.22
N ASN A 230 18.16 5.30 0.88
CA ASN A 230 18.13 6.55 1.65
C ASN A 230 16.72 7.15 1.62
N SER A 231 15.71 6.37 2.01
CA SER A 231 14.36 6.75 1.65
C SER A 231 13.49 7.18 2.81
N THR A 232 13.39 8.45 2.87
CA THR A 232 12.12 9.11 3.17
C THR A 232 11.39 9.38 1.85
N VAL A 233 10.05 9.50 1.86
CA VAL A 233 9.31 10.07 0.72
C VAL A 233 9.80 11.52 0.57
N GLU A 234 10.82 11.74 -0.26
CA GLU A 234 11.33 13.07 -0.50
C GLU A 234 10.39 13.83 -1.42
N ARG A 235 9.88 14.95 -0.95
CA ARG A 235 9.31 15.95 -1.86
C ARG A 235 10.46 16.57 -2.65
N PRO A 236 10.32 16.81 -3.97
CA PRO A 236 11.25 17.67 -4.67
C PRO A 236 11.35 18.99 -3.89
N LYS A 237 12.59 19.40 -3.61
CA LYS A 237 12.83 20.67 -2.88
C LYS A 237 12.06 21.79 -3.59
N PRO A 238 11.30 22.62 -2.85
CA PRO A 238 10.55 23.71 -3.46
C PRO A 238 11.49 24.56 -4.32
N THR A 239 11.05 24.90 -5.52
CA THR A 239 11.77 25.84 -6.37
C THR A 239 11.92 27.20 -5.66
N GLU A 240 12.83 28.02 -6.11
CA GLU A 240 13.03 29.35 -5.53
C GLU A 240 11.75 30.22 -5.59
N PHE A 241 10.99 30.08 -6.67
CA PHE A 241 9.67 30.69 -6.84
C PHE A 241 8.66 30.18 -5.79
N GLN A 242 8.59 28.88 -5.56
CA GLN A 242 7.70 28.29 -4.54
C GLN A 242 8.08 28.75 -3.13
N ARG A 243 9.40 28.87 -2.83
CA ARG A 243 9.88 29.40 -1.54
C ARG A 243 9.55 30.89 -1.36
N ALA A 244 9.63 31.68 -2.43
CA ALA A 244 9.24 33.07 -2.41
C ALA A 244 7.74 33.24 -2.18
N LEU A 245 6.91 32.42 -2.88
CA LEU A 245 5.46 32.40 -2.70
C LEU A 245 5.07 32.00 -1.26
N MET A 246 5.70 30.98 -0.69
CA MET A 246 5.47 30.57 0.71
C MET A 246 5.87 31.66 1.72
N ARG A 247 6.91 32.44 1.45
CA ARG A 247 7.28 33.60 2.27
C ARG A 247 6.22 34.67 2.20
N ASN A 248 5.79 35.07 0.98
CA ASN A 248 4.73 36.07 0.80
C ASN A 248 3.41 35.70 1.46
N ILE A 249 3.00 34.39 1.44
CA ILE A 249 1.80 33.91 2.11
C ILE A 249 1.95 34.03 3.65
N LYS A 250 3.14 33.77 4.20
CA LYS A 250 3.41 33.92 5.64
C LYS A 250 3.42 35.38 6.09
N GLU A 251 3.94 36.30 5.24
CA GLU A 251 4.06 37.72 5.55
C GLU A 251 2.74 38.48 5.31
N ASN A 252 1.83 37.94 4.47
CA ASN A 252 0.53 38.53 4.16
C ASN A 252 -0.62 37.51 4.30
N PRO A 253 -1.01 37.15 5.52
CA PRO A 253 -2.05 36.13 5.77
C PRO A 253 -3.46 36.49 5.27
N MET A 254 -3.70 37.75 4.87
CA MET A 254 -5.01 38.25 4.40
C MET A 254 -5.34 37.91 2.93
N ILE A 255 -4.42 37.31 2.16
CA ILE A 255 -4.65 36.99 0.73
C ILE A 255 -5.47 35.70 0.56
N ASN A 256 -5.68 34.91 1.61
CA ASN A 256 -6.42 33.65 1.56
C ASN A 256 -7.91 33.74 2.01
N MET A 257 -8.48 34.92 2.11
CA MET A 257 -9.88 35.12 2.52
C MET A 257 -10.75 35.77 1.43
N SER A 258 -10.38 35.65 0.16
CA SER A 258 -11.23 36.07 -0.96
C SER A 258 -11.41 34.95 -1.98
#